data_49dfa24092d8405725d92a52d9c5ad0b
#
_entry.id   49dfa24092d8405725d92a52d9c5ad0b
#
_cell.length_a   1.000
_cell.length_b   1.000
_cell.length_c   1.000
_cell.angle_alpha   90.00
_cell.angle_beta   90.00
_cell.angle_gamma   90.00
#
_symmetry.space_group_name_H-M   'P 1'
#
loop_
_entity.id
_entity.type
_entity.pdbx_description
1 polymer ?
#
loop_
_entity_poly.entity_id
_entity_poly.type
_entity_poly.pdbx_seq_one_letter_code
_entity_poly.pdbx_strand_id
1 'polypeptide(L)'
;MKALNLYILTRIRESGEFSRLENILSGRNWHKEFSAHEVSSLCTLTDRLVPFLEDRDRPAGDPCHGWASYFDGFYFSYTIEHISKEFDLLKLSPDAGCVLNIELKSEAIEEDRVQRQLEQNRYYLSHISRTILSYTYVMETDTLYCLNDHGFLKKCQMSELACALKRPALQMFVEDNINQYFRAQDYLISPVGSPEKYLTGRYFLTNQQSEFRRQILELLSGRGKSGENPSAAGTVAQRNPDSHSQEIPVISLTGYAGTGKTLLLFDLAREFSRRRKVLFLHGGELKEGHRLIDRRLHKVRILSGTDPRVMAGLSGRTMDLSGYRVILVDEANRFSADVLRGLLEKAAFFRIPCIFSYDPHSLLGPIPPMQEAETIIGESETLRLELSGNIRINRPVFSFLRTLFHRKDRPGYVDYSCIDVLYAADRREEKVLTAYYLSRGYELIRTSRESFAAGEIISREFDKVLMVMDRRFYYDDDLRLCARGEKEAAITPLYEGLSRARENLCLVIVGNRELYSQILSIRMQ
;
A
#
# COMPACT_ATOMS: atom_id res chain seq x y z
N MET A 1 15.41 0.54 -13.70
CA MET A 1 15.36 1.74 -14.56
C MET A 1 16.64 2.52 -14.38
N LYS A 2 17.26 3.02 -15.44
CA LYS A 2 18.49 3.84 -15.42
C LYS A 2 18.15 5.32 -15.60
N ALA A 3 18.99 6.18 -15.07
CA ALA A 3 18.92 7.61 -15.27
C ALA A 3 19.30 8.00 -16.70
N LEU A 4 18.69 9.05 -17.20
CA LEU A 4 18.80 9.53 -18.57
C LEU A 4 19.36 10.96 -18.62
N ASN A 5 19.89 11.33 -19.79
CA ASN A 5 20.12 12.73 -20.13
C ASN A 5 18.91 13.27 -20.90
N LEU A 6 18.20 14.25 -20.32
CA LEU A 6 16.99 14.80 -20.93
C LEU A 6 17.27 15.53 -22.24
N TYR A 7 18.42 16.21 -22.36
CA TYR A 7 18.78 16.93 -23.60
C TYR A 7 18.94 15.95 -24.75
N ILE A 8 19.61 14.83 -24.54
CA ILE A 8 19.76 13.79 -25.58
C ILE A 8 18.39 13.22 -25.96
N LEU A 9 17.54 12.93 -24.97
CA LEU A 9 16.21 12.38 -25.21
C LEU A 9 15.33 13.31 -26.03
N THR A 10 15.37 14.61 -25.77
CA THR A 10 14.53 15.61 -26.45
C THR A 10 15.02 16.01 -27.85
N ARG A 11 16.11 15.40 -28.35
CA ARG A 11 16.51 15.57 -29.79
C ARG A 11 15.56 14.84 -30.74
N ILE A 12 14.80 13.88 -30.23
CA ILE A 12 13.73 13.19 -30.96
C ILE A 12 12.39 13.74 -30.46
N ARG A 13 11.58 14.25 -31.39
CA ARG A 13 10.29 14.93 -31.07
C ARG A 13 9.06 14.11 -31.49
N GLU A 14 9.27 13.12 -32.35
CA GLU A 14 8.21 12.23 -32.79
C GLU A 14 7.96 11.20 -31.68
N SER A 15 6.71 11.09 -31.20
CA SER A 15 6.36 10.34 -29.98
C SER A 15 6.68 8.86 -30.04
N GLY A 16 6.51 8.21 -31.21
CA GLY A 16 6.81 6.80 -31.38
C GLY A 16 8.31 6.49 -31.31
N GLU A 17 9.14 7.32 -31.98
CA GLU A 17 10.60 7.20 -31.91
C GLU A 17 11.15 7.60 -30.54
N PHE A 18 10.59 8.65 -29.94
CA PHE A 18 10.90 9.07 -28.57
C PHE A 18 10.67 7.94 -27.58
N SER A 19 9.50 7.30 -27.65
CA SER A 19 9.14 6.18 -26.75
C SER A 19 10.12 5.02 -26.92
N ARG A 20 10.51 4.68 -28.15
CA ARG A 20 11.52 3.63 -28.41
C ARG A 20 12.88 3.99 -27.82
N LEU A 21 13.37 5.22 -28.04
CA LEU A 21 14.65 5.67 -27.50
C LEU A 21 14.65 5.66 -25.97
N GLU A 22 13.60 6.20 -25.36
CA GLU A 22 13.46 6.23 -23.89
C GLU A 22 13.48 4.81 -23.29
N ASN A 23 12.69 3.89 -23.84
CA ASN A 23 12.65 2.51 -23.35
C ASN A 23 14.01 1.79 -23.46
N ILE A 24 14.78 2.05 -24.52
CA ILE A 24 16.13 1.50 -24.68
C ILE A 24 17.09 2.09 -23.65
N LEU A 25 17.12 3.41 -23.52
CA LEU A 25 18.06 4.10 -22.63
C LEU A 25 17.75 3.88 -21.16
N SER A 26 16.48 3.92 -20.76
CA SER A 26 16.05 3.72 -19.38
C SER A 26 16.16 2.27 -18.91
N GLY A 27 16.22 1.32 -19.84
CA GLY A 27 16.25 -0.11 -19.52
C GLY A 27 15.02 -0.56 -18.74
N ARG A 28 13.83 -0.02 -19.06
CA ARG A 28 12.57 -0.45 -18.44
C ARG A 28 12.29 -1.91 -18.76
N ASN A 29 11.69 -2.63 -17.81
CA ASN A 29 11.28 -4.01 -17.99
C ASN A 29 9.96 -4.15 -18.79
N TRP A 30 9.28 -3.04 -19.08
CA TRP A 30 8.01 -2.99 -19.79
C TRP A 30 7.99 -1.78 -20.73
N HIS A 31 7.38 -1.94 -21.88
CA HIS A 31 7.28 -0.88 -22.88
C HIS A 31 6.29 0.20 -22.43
N LYS A 32 6.71 1.46 -22.43
CA LYS A 32 5.86 2.62 -22.18
C LYS A 32 5.79 3.48 -23.44
N GLU A 33 4.57 3.81 -23.86
CA GLU A 33 4.29 4.77 -24.89
C GLU A 33 4.02 6.14 -24.27
N PHE A 34 4.61 7.18 -24.85
CA PHE A 34 4.43 8.56 -24.43
C PHE A 34 3.57 9.28 -25.44
N SER A 35 2.61 10.06 -24.95
CA SER A 35 1.76 10.91 -25.79
C SER A 35 2.55 12.06 -26.41
N ALA A 36 2.06 12.59 -27.54
CA ALA A 36 2.67 13.78 -28.17
C ALA A 36 2.69 14.99 -27.22
N HIS A 37 1.72 15.11 -26.33
CA HIS A 37 1.65 16.18 -25.32
C HIS A 37 2.75 16.05 -24.24
N GLU A 38 3.02 14.85 -23.75
CA GLU A 38 4.10 14.59 -22.78
C GLU A 38 5.46 14.91 -23.40
N VAL A 39 5.72 14.42 -24.62
CA VAL A 39 6.95 14.67 -25.36
C VAL A 39 7.13 16.18 -25.62
N SER A 40 6.07 16.86 -26.09
CA SER A 40 6.12 18.30 -26.36
C SER A 40 6.41 19.12 -25.10
N SER A 41 5.77 18.79 -23.97
CA SER A 41 6.00 19.49 -22.70
C SER A 41 7.45 19.34 -22.23
N LEU A 42 8.02 18.12 -22.34
CA LEU A 42 9.41 17.88 -21.98
C LEU A 42 10.39 18.63 -22.91
N CYS A 43 10.16 18.57 -24.23
CA CYS A 43 11.00 19.27 -25.21
C CYS A 43 10.98 20.79 -24.99
N THR A 44 9.78 21.35 -24.74
CA THR A 44 9.62 22.79 -24.49
C THR A 44 10.35 23.22 -23.22
N LEU A 45 10.18 22.47 -22.11
CA LEU A 45 10.91 22.76 -20.87
C LEU A 45 12.43 22.74 -21.11
N THR A 46 12.93 21.71 -21.80
CA THR A 46 14.37 21.56 -22.07
C THR A 46 14.90 22.74 -22.92
N ASP A 47 14.20 23.09 -24.00
CA ASP A 47 14.57 24.20 -24.86
C ASP A 47 14.58 25.57 -24.12
N ARG A 48 13.63 25.76 -23.20
CA ARG A 48 13.55 26.96 -22.34
C ARG A 48 14.67 27.06 -21.32
N LEU A 49 15.23 25.95 -20.86
CA LEU A 49 16.31 25.90 -19.86
C LEU A 49 17.70 26.13 -20.50
N VAL A 50 17.91 25.69 -21.75
CA VAL A 50 19.21 25.79 -22.42
C VAL A 50 19.85 27.16 -22.33
N PRO A 51 19.14 28.29 -22.61
CA PRO A 51 19.75 29.63 -22.57
C PRO A 51 20.29 30.06 -21.21
N PHE A 52 19.76 29.47 -20.09
CA PHE A 52 20.18 29.76 -18.72
C PHE A 52 21.28 28.80 -18.23
N LEU A 53 21.49 27.69 -18.93
CA LEU A 53 22.52 26.70 -18.61
C LEU A 53 23.80 26.94 -19.44
N GLU A 54 23.69 27.51 -20.65
CA GLU A 54 24.82 27.92 -21.47
C GLU A 54 25.62 29.01 -20.76
N ASP A 55 26.87 28.71 -20.44
CA ASP A 55 27.81 29.63 -19.82
C ASP A 55 28.50 30.40 -20.95
N ARG A 56 27.99 31.59 -21.31
CA ARG A 56 28.48 32.43 -22.43
C ARG A 56 29.88 32.97 -22.20
N ASP A 57 30.39 32.92 -20.95
CA ASP A 57 31.69 33.52 -20.58
C ASP A 57 32.82 32.48 -20.44
N ARG A 58 32.60 31.22 -20.82
CA ARG A 58 33.66 30.20 -20.78
C ARG A 58 34.48 30.17 -22.06
N PRO A 59 35.83 30.05 -21.95
CA PRO A 59 36.69 29.90 -23.13
C PRO A 59 36.34 28.59 -23.86
N ALA A 60 36.24 28.67 -25.18
CA ALA A 60 36.05 27.54 -26.07
C ALA A 60 37.28 26.60 -25.93
N GLY A 61 37.14 25.48 -25.24
CA GLY A 61 38.18 24.48 -25.12
C GLY A 61 38.28 23.72 -23.82
N ASP A 62 37.43 23.97 -22.82
CA ASP A 62 37.37 23.14 -21.60
C ASP A 62 36.52 21.90 -21.86
N PRO A 63 37.11 20.69 -21.97
CA PRO A 63 36.36 19.46 -22.30
C PRO A 63 35.53 18.92 -21.17
N CYS A 64 35.61 19.47 -19.96
CA CYS A 64 34.94 18.98 -18.78
C CYS A 64 33.70 19.80 -18.48
N HIS A 65 32.53 19.20 -18.65
CA HIS A 65 31.19 19.67 -18.27
C HIS A 65 30.58 20.73 -19.19
N GLY A 66 30.27 20.32 -20.42
CA GLY A 66 29.33 21.09 -21.26
C GLY A 66 27.97 21.20 -20.54
N TRP A 67 27.26 22.33 -20.79
CA TRP A 67 25.95 22.63 -20.20
C TRP A 67 24.94 21.46 -20.33
N ALA A 68 25.10 20.60 -21.34
CA ALA A 68 24.25 19.40 -21.51
C ALA A 68 24.35 18.41 -20.35
N SER A 69 25.45 18.42 -19.58
CA SER A 69 25.62 17.56 -18.40
C SER A 69 24.68 17.92 -17.24
N TYR A 70 24.16 19.14 -17.19
CA TYR A 70 23.14 19.51 -16.19
C TYR A 70 21.83 18.74 -16.37
N PHE A 71 21.58 18.20 -17.57
CA PHE A 71 20.44 17.35 -17.91
C PHE A 71 20.68 15.87 -17.65
N ASP A 72 21.87 15.45 -17.17
CA ASP A 72 22.13 14.07 -16.77
C ASP A 72 21.39 13.70 -15.49
N GLY A 73 21.18 12.41 -15.30
CA GLY A 73 20.72 11.86 -14.03
C GLY A 73 19.21 11.93 -13.79
N PHE A 74 18.42 12.13 -14.81
CA PHE A 74 16.97 12.17 -14.70
C PHE A 74 16.32 10.81 -14.93
N TYR A 75 15.37 10.48 -14.08
CA TYR A 75 14.39 9.43 -14.27
C TYR A 75 13.13 10.06 -14.84
N PHE A 76 12.78 9.69 -16.07
CA PHE A 76 11.59 10.20 -16.75
C PHE A 76 10.42 9.24 -16.52
N SER A 77 9.29 9.79 -16.09
CA SER A 77 8.08 9.00 -15.84
C SER A 77 8.33 7.80 -14.91
N TYR A 78 8.99 8.09 -13.77
CA TYR A 78 9.30 7.08 -12.77
C TYR A 78 8.08 6.77 -11.90
N THR A 79 7.69 5.51 -11.87
CA THR A 79 6.60 5.03 -10.99
C THR A 79 7.20 4.23 -9.84
N ILE A 80 6.84 4.56 -8.60
CA ILE A 80 7.25 3.79 -7.43
C ILE A 80 6.64 2.39 -7.54
N GLU A 81 7.46 1.34 -7.41
CA GLU A 81 7.00 -0.04 -7.46
C GLU A 81 5.88 -0.28 -6.44
N HIS A 82 4.82 -0.97 -6.89
CA HIS A 82 3.62 -1.29 -6.10
C HIS A 82 2.78 -0.09 -5.61
N ILE A 83 3.13 1.15 -5.96
CA ILE A 83 2.38 2.34 -5.59
C ILE A 83 1.97 3.10 -6.86
N SER A 84 0.72 3.58 -6.91
CA SER A 84 0.18 4.35 -8.05
C SER A 84 0.70 5.79 -8.07
N LYS A 85 1.99 5.98 -7.78
CA LYS A 85 2.60 7.31 -7.84
C LYS A 85 3.68 7.36 -8.90
N GLU A 86 3.43 8.19 -9.88
CA GLU A 86 4.36 8.53 -10.94
C GLU A 86 4.92 9.94 -10.71
N PHE A 87 6.19 10.11 -11.02
CA PHE A 87 6.88 11.39 -11.11
C PHE A 87 7.30 11.62 -12.56
N ASP A 88 6.93 12.75 -13.14
CA ASP A 88 7.26 13.03 -14.53
C ASP A 88 8.78 13.13 -14.73
N LEU A 89 9.45 13.93 -13.91
CA LEU A 89 10.91 14.07 -13.90
C LEU A 89 11.43 14.01 -12.46
N LEU A 90 12.36 13.12 -12.22
CA LEU A 90 12.97 12.95 -10.90
C LEU A 90 14.50 12.82 -11.04
N LYS A 91 15.25 13.58 -10.23
CA LYS A 91 16.70 13.48 -10.11
C LYS A 91 17.08 13.40 -8.65
N LEU A 92 17.97 12.49 -8.30
CA LEU A 92 18.31 12.15 -6.91
C LEU A 92 19.81 12.10 -6.73
N SER A 93 20.34 12.77 -5.68
CA SER A 93 21.75 12.61 -5.27
C SER A 93 21.99 11.24 -4.65
N PRO A 94 23.21 10.65 -4.77
CA PRO A 94 23.49 9.29 -4.29
C PRO A 94 23.33 9.11 -2.77
N ASP A 95 23.58 10.17 -2.00
CA ASP A 95 23.39 10.20 -0.53
C ASP A 95 21.94 10.53 -0.13
N ALA A 96 21.05 10.66 -1.12
CA ALA A 96 19.68 11.16 -0.94
C ALA A 96 19.60 12.53 -0.22
N GLY A 97 20.70 13.29 -0.18
CA GLY A 97 20.75 14.60 0.46
C GLY A 97 19.93 15.66 -0.28
N CYS A 98 19.72 15.49 -1.59
CA CYS A 98 18.93 16.41 -2.43
C CYS A 98 18.12 15.64 -3.48
N VAL A 99 16.85 16.02 -3.63
CA VAL A 99 15.93 15.51 -4.66
C VAL A 99 15.34 16.65 -5.44
N LEU A 100 15.36 16.53 -6.77
CA LEU A 100 14.67 17.44 -7.69
C LEU A 100 13.53 16.68 -8.36
N ASN A 101 12.31 17.22 -8.25
CA ASN A 101 11.11 16.75 -8.94
C ASN A 101 10.53 17.86 -9.78
N ILE A 102 10.21 17.57 -11.04
CA ILE A 102 9.54 18.49 -11.95
C ILE A 102 8.33 17.77 -12.55
N GLU A 103 7.15 18.30 -12.34
CA GLU A 103 5.91 17.84 -12.98
C GLU A 103 5.65 18.63 -14.26
N LEU A 104 5.14 17.96 -15.29
CA LEU A 104 4.84 18.53 -16.60
C LEU A 104 3.34 18.60 -16.80
N LYS A 105 2.85 19.75 -17.29
CA LYS A 105 1.45 19.96 -17.69
C LYS A 105 1.42 20.58 -19.08
N SER A 106 0.69 19.97 -19.99
CA SER A 106 0.50 20.48 -21.34
C SER A 106 -0.47 21.66 -21.39
N GLU A 107 -1.51 21.61 -20.56
CA GLU A 107 -2.61 22.59 -20.53
C GLU A 107 -2.62 23.38 -19.23
N ALA A 108 -3.28 24.54 -19.24
CA ALA A 108 -3.49 25.36 -18.06
C ALA A 108 -4.29 24.60 -16.99
N ILE A 109 -3.87 24.73 -15.75
CA ILE A 109 -4.45 24.04 -14.60
C ILE A 109 -4.62 25.03 -13.46
N GLU A 110 -5.67 24.84 -12.64
CA GLU A 110 -5.92 25.65 -11.45
C GLU A 110 -4.75 25.59 -10.46
N GLU A 111 -4.32 26.73 -9.95
CA GLU A 111 -3.19 26.85 -9.02
C GLU A 111 -3.37 25.97 -7.76
N ASP A 112 -4.58 25.84 -7.25
CA ASP A 112 -4.91 24.95 -6.11
C ASP A 112 -4.63 23.47 -6.42
N ARG A 113 -4.77 23.04 -7.68
CA ARG A 113 -4.43 21.66 -8.07
C ARG A 113 -2.92 21.48 -8.17
N VAL A 114 -2.21 22.49 -8.69
CA VAL A 114 -0.74 22.50 -8.73
C VAL A 114 -0.18 22.43 -7.32
N GLN A 115 -0.67 23.28 -6.42
CA GLN A 115 -0.22 23.30 -5.03
C GLN A 115 -0.43 21.93 -4.36
N ARG A 116 -1.63 21.37 -4.44
CA ARG A 116 -1.93 20.05 -3.85
C ARG A 116 -1.03 18.95 -4.41
N GLN A 117 -0.74 18.96 -5.72
CA GLN A 117 0.16 17.98 -6.33
C GLN A 117 1.59 18.13 -5.82
N LEU A 118 2.10 19.36 -5.76
CA LEU A 118 3.46 19.61 -5.25
C LEU A 118 3.60 19.27 -3.76
N GLU A 119 2.60 19.60 -2.92
CA GLU A 119 2.57 19.20 -1.51
C GLU A 119 2.56 17.68 -1.35
N GLN A 120 1.79 16.99 -2.17
CA GLN A 120 1.75 15.54 -2.19
C GLN A 120 3.10 14.96 -2.60
N ASN A 121 3.72 15.46 -3.66
CA ASN A 121 5.05 15.02 -4.10
C ASN A 121 6.11 15.27 -3.04
N ARG A 122 6.09 16.45 -2.40
CA ARG A 122 7.00 16.78 -1.29
C ARG A 122 6.83 15.80 -0.13
N TYR A 123 5.60 15.40 0.19
CA TYR A 123 5.35 14.38 1.21
C TYR A 123 5.99 13.03 0.83
N TYR A 124 5.84 12.55 -0.42
CA TYR A 124 6.48 11.31 -0.87
C TYR A 124 8.00 11.37 -0.74
N LEU A 125 8.57 12.46 -1.22
CA LEU A 125 10.02 12.63 -1.27
C LEU A 125 10.63 12.93 0.10
N SER A 126 9.85 13.39 1.08
CA SER A 126 10.30 13.65 2.46
C SER A 126 10.72 12.39 3.23
N HIS A 127 10.31 11.21 2.77
CA HIS A 127 10.78 9.93 3.31
C HIS A 127 12.20 9.59 2.86
N ILE A 128 12.66 10.21 1.76
CA ILE A 128 13.96 9.93 1.14
C ILE A 128 14.96 11.04 1.46
N SER A 129 14.55 12.29 1.35
CA SER A 129 15.45 13.44 1.41
C SER A 129 14.90 14.57 2.28
N ARG A 130 15.81 15.29 2.92
CA ARG A 130 15.48 16.52 3.66
C ARG A 130 15.41 17.74 2.73
N THR A 131 16.19 17.77 1.65
CA THR A 131 16.19 18.87 0.67
C THR A 131 15.42 18.44 -0.57
N ILE A 132 14.22 18.97 -0.74
CA ILE A 132 13.33 18.63 -1.84
C ILE A 132 13.04 19.88 -2.65
N LEU A 133 13.41 19.84 -3.93
CA LEU A 133 13.15 20.90 -4.91
C LEU A 133 12.02 20.41 -5.80
N SER A 134 10.83 20.98 -5.66
CA SER A 134 9.64 20.56 -6.40
C SER A 134 9.11 21.69 -7.26
N TYR A 135 8.96 21.41 -8.54
CA TYR A 135 8.48 22.33 -9.56
C TYR A 135 7.35 21.73 -10.37
N THR A 136 6.50 22.59 -10.94
CA THR A 136 5.53 22.23 -11.99
C THR A 136 5.69 23.19 -13.15
N TYR A 137 5.93 22.67 -14.33
CA TYR A 137 5.96 23.44 -15.56
C TYR A 137 4.67 23.26 -16.35
N VAL A 138 4.00 24.37 -16.68
CA VAL A 138 2.79 24.40 -17.50
C VAL A 138 3.15 24.96 -18.87
N MET A 139 3.14 24.08 -19.90
CA MET A 139 3.61 24.40 -21.24
C MET A 139 2.75 25.49 -21.91
N GLU A 140 1.42 25.38 -21.86
CA GLU A 140 0.50 26.30 -22.53
C GLU A 140 0.68 27.75 -22.08
N THR A 141 0.92 27.97 -20.80
CA THR A 141 1.13 29.33 -20.24
C THR A 141 2.58 29.70 -20.05
N ASP A 142 3.52 28.83 -20.43
CA ASP A 142 4.96 28.96 -20.18
C ASP A 142 5.28 29.38 -18.74
N THR A 143 4.59 28.78 -17.79
CA THR A 143 4.68 29.16 -16.39
C THR A 143 5.32 28.04 -15.55
N LEU A 144 6.29 28.42 -14.73
CA LEU A 144 6.92 27.53 -13.75
C LEU A 144 6.41 27.88 -12.35
N TYR A 145 5.99 26.85 -11.62
CA TYR A 145 5.56 26.95 -10.22
C TYR A 145 6.51 26.18 -9.31
N CYS A 146 6.68 26.63 -8.08
CA CYS A 146 7.35 25.88 -7.02
C CYS A 146 6.69 26.14 -5.66
N LEU A 147 7.02 25.32 -4.66
CA LEU A 147 6.67 25.60 -3.26
C LEU A 147 7.81 26.38 -2.60
N ASN A 148 7.46 27.44 -1.88
CA ASN A 148 8.42 28.10 -0.99
C ASN A 148 8.72 27.25 0.27
N ASP A 149 9.60 27.73 1.14
CA ASP A 149 9.99 27.03 2.37
C ASP A 149 8.82 26.81 3.35
N HIS A 150 7.79 27.66 3.27
CA HIS A 150 6.56 27.56 4.05
C HIS A 150 5.48 26.67 3.39
N GLY A 151 5.76 26.11 2.20
CA GLY A 151 4.82 25.24 1.46
C GLY A 151 3.77 25.97 0.65
N PHE A 152 3.87 27.29 0.45
CA PHE A 152 2.96 28.03 -0.42
C PHE A 152 3.45 28.05 -1.86
N LEU A 153 2.50 27.97 -2.79
CA LEU A 153 2.77 28.05 -4.23
C LEU A 153 3.28 29.44 -4.61
N LYS A 154 4.32 29.47 -5.41
CA LYS A 154 4.80 30.69 -6.07
C LYS A 154 5.15 30.43 -7.52
N LYS A 155 5.03 31.47 -8.37
CA LYS A 155 5.59 31.46 -9.73
C LYS A 155 7.09 31.69 -9.67
N CYS A 156 7.84 30.90 -10.43
CA CYS A 156 9.29 30.94 -10.50
C CYS A 156 9.76 31.35 -11.89
N GLN A 157 11.00 31.85 -11.98
CA GLN A 157 11.69 32.07 -13.24
C GLN A 157 12.43 30.79 -13.68
N MET A 158 12.60 30.59 -15.00
CA MET A 158 13.42 29.49 -15.54
C MET A 158 14.88 29.56 -15.04
N SER A 159 15.40 30.75 -14.77
CA SER A 159 16.71 30.94 -14.14
C SER A 159 16.79 30.30 -12.72
N GLU A 160 15.71 30.30 -11.93
CA GLU A 160 15.69 29.67 -10.62
C GLU A 160 15.82 28.14 -10.76
N LEU A 161 15.13 27.52 -11.72
CA LEU A 161 15.26 26.11 -12.01
C LEU A 161 16.65 25.76 -12.56
N ALA A 162 17.19 26.59 -13.45
CA ALA A 162 18.56 26.44 -13.95
C ALA A 162 19.60 26.51 -12.81
N CYS A 163 19.43 27.43 -11.85
CA CYS A 163 20.26 27.46 -10.63
C CYS A 163 20.11 26.21 -9.78
N ALA A 164 18.90 25.67 -9.69
CA ALA A 164 18.66 24.40 -8.98
C ALA A 164 19.42 23.25 -9.66
N LEU A 165 19.40 23.16 -10.99
CA LEU A 165 20.13 22.16 -11.77
C LEU A 165 21.65 22.27 -11.60
N LYS A 166 22.18 23.47 -11.43
CA LYS A 166 23.62 23.75 -11.23
C LYS A 166 24.09 23.43 -9.79
N ARG A 167 23.21 23.04 -8.85
CA ARG A 167 23.62 22.73 -7.47
C ARG A 167 24.63 21.58 -7.42
N PRO A 168 25.75 21.72 -6.68
CA PRO A 168 26.76 20.67 -6.58
C PRO A 168 26.20 19.30 -6.13
N ALA A 169 25.21 19.32 -5.23
CA ALA A 169 24.56 18.10 -4.75
C ALA A 169 23.85 17.30 -5.86
N LEU A 170 23.45 17.93 -6.97
CA LEU A 170 22.79 17.28 -8.09
C LEU A 170 23.74 16.97 -9.27
N GLN A 171 25.04 17.30 -9.14
CA GLN A 171 26.01 16.96 -10.19
C GLN A 171 26.44 15.49 -10.10
N MET A 172 26.41 14.91 -8.91
CA MET A 172 26.41 13.46 -8.71
C MET A 172 24.96 12.98 -8.56
N PHE A 173 24.62 11.90 -9.22
CA PHE A 173 23.26 11.38 -9.23
C PHE A 173 23.24 9.86 -9.15
N VAL A 174 22.11 9.30 -8.77
CA VAL A 174 21.86 7.85 -8.77
C VAL A 174 21.72 7.40 -10.23
N GLU A 175 22.62 6.53 -10.70
CA GLU A 175 22.63 6.09 -12.10
C GLU A 175 21.59 4.99 -12.37
N ASP A 176 21.43 4.06 -11.41
CA ASP A 176 20.54 2.92 -11.53
C ASP A 176 19.94 2.55 -10.17
N ASN A 177 19.03 1.56 -10.18
CA ASN A 177 18.42 1.00 -8.97
C ASN A 177 17.78 2.04 -8.03
N ILE A 178 17.09 3.03 -8.61
CA ILE A 178 16.35 4.06 -7.86
C ILE A 178 15.35 3.47 -6.86
N ASN A 179 14.83 2.26 -7.12
CA ASN A 179 13.85 1.59 -6.28
C ASN A 179 14.34 1.31 -4.85
N GLN A 180 15.66 1.24 -4.62
CA GLN A 180 16.23 1.09 -3.28
C GLN A 180 15.88 2.27 -2.33
N TYR A 181 15.59 3.45 -2.88
CA TYR A 181 15.21 4.65 -2.12
C TYR A 181 13.70 4.72 -1.86
N PHE A 182 12.89 3.96 -2.64
CA PHE A 182 11.44 4.01 -2.60
C PHE A 182 10.86 2.67 -2.15
N ARG A 183 10.96 2.37 -0.86
CA ARG A 183 10.36 1.15 -0.32
C ARG A 183 8.86 1.35 -0.13
N ALA A 184 8.04 0.54 -0.81
CA ALA A 184 6.58 0.62 -0.72
C ALA A 184 6.07 0.62 0.74
N GLN A 185 6.77 -0.09 1.61
CA GLN A 185 6.46 -0.22 3.03
C GLN A 185 6.52 1.12 3.80
N ASP A 186 7.37 2.05 3.38
CA ASP A 186 7.52 3.36 4.05
C ASP A 186 6.30 4.28 3.81
N TYR A 187 5.52 3.96 2.78
CA TYR A 187 4.35 4.75 2.36
C TYR A 187 3.02 4.17 2.82
N LEU A 188 3.02 2.94 3.35
CA LEU A 188 1.82 2.30 3.81
C LEU A 188 1.49 2.73 5.24
N ILE A 189 0.24 3.06 5.46
CA ILE A 189 -0.26 3.37 6.79
C ILE A 189 -1.35 2.40 7.22
N SER A 190 -1.45 2.18 8.52
CA SER A 190 -2.67 1.66 9.12
C SER A 190 -3.57 2.86 9.48
N PRO A 191 -4.77 3.00 8.91
CA PRO A 191 -5.67 4.12 9.26
C PRO A 191 -5.92 4.22 10.76
N VAL A 192 -6.04 3.08 11.43
CA VAL A 192 -6.27 2.99 12.87
C VAL A 192 -5.00 3.24 13.68
N GLY A 193 -3.84 2.81 13.17
CA GLY A 193 -2.54 3.02 13.82
C GLY A 193 -1.97 4.43 13.60
N SER A 194 -2.37 5.10 12.51
CA SER A 194 -1.91 6.46 12.16
C SER A 194 -3.08 7.32 11.69
N PRO A 195 -4.09 7.55 12.55
CA PRO A 195 -5.33 8.18 12.16
C PRO A 195 -5.17 9.62 11.67
N GLU A 196 -4.21 10.38 12.19
CA GLU A 196 -3.93 11.75 11.73
C GLU A 196 -3.39 11.77 10.29
N LYS A 197 -2.51 10.83 9.93
CA LYS A 197 -2.03 10.69 8.54
C LYS A 197 -3.20 10.34 7.60
N TYR A 198 -4.06 9.42 8.02
CA TYR A 198 -5.25 9.06 7.26
C TYR A 198 -6.21 10.24 7.09
N LEU A 199 -6.54 10.96 8.16
CA LEU A 199 -7.45 12.10 8.14
C LEU A 199 -6.94 13.28 7.30
N THR A 200 -5.62 13.49 7.24
CA THR A 200 -4.99 14.50 6.39
C THR A 200 -4.76 14.04 4.95
N GLY A 201 -5.07 12.77 4.62
CA GLY A 201 -4.86 12.22 3.28
C GLY A 201 -3.41 11.89 2.95
N ARG A 202 -2.58 11.76 3.95
CA ARG A 202 -1.16 11.38 3.82
C ARG A 202 -1.01 9.86 3.85
N TYR A 203 -1.57 9.21 2.85
CA TYR A 203 -1.46 7.76 2.63
C TYR A 203 -1.63 7.45 1.14
N PHE A 204 -1.30 6.24 0.75
CA PHE A 204 -1.35 5.81 -0.63
C PHE A 204 -2.13 4.52 -0.77
N LEU A 205 -2.74 4.39 -1.92
CA LEU A 205 -3.29 3.13 -2.40
C LEU A 205 -2.31 2.54 -3.43
N THR A 206 -2.22 1.23 -3.46
CA THR A 206 -1.51 0.53 -4.53
C THR A 206 -2.26 0.66 -5.85
N ASN A 207 -1.61 0.26 -6.95
CA ASN A 207 -2.24 0.23 -8.27
C ASN A 207 -3.52 -0.60 -8.24
N GLN A 208 -3.46 -1.79 -7.63
CA GLN A 208 -4.61 -2.67 -7.51
C GLN A 208 -5.72 -2.08 -6.63
N GLN A 209 -5.36 -1.49 -5.49
CA GLN A 209 -6.33 -0.81 -4.62
C GLN A 209 -6.97 0.40 -5.31
N SER A 210 -6.20 1.18 -6.07
CA SER A 210 -6.71 2.33 -6.82
C SER A 210 -7.67 1.90 -7.93
N GLU A 211 -7.36 0.80 -8.62
CA GLU A 211 -8.24 0.23 -9.62
C GLU A 211 -9.53 -0.33 -9.00
N PHE A 212 -9.44 -1.04 -7.89
CA PHE A 212 -10.63 -1.53 -7.18
C PHE A 212 -11.48 -0.39 -6.64
N ARG A 213 -10.84 0.65 -6.10
CA ARG A 213 -11.53 1.89 -5.71
C ARG A 213 -12.34 2.47 -6.87
N ARG A 214 -11.73 2.58 -8.06
CA ARG A 214 -12.39 3.09 -9.26
C ARG A 214 -13.60 2.23 -9.63
N GLN A 215 -13.44 0.91 -9.71
CA GLN A 215 -14.52 -0.03 -10.04
C GLN A 215 -15.70 0.07 -9.06
N ILE A 216 -15.42 0.11 -7.76
CA ILE A 216 -16.45 0.26 -6.70
C ILE A 216 -17.20 1.58 -6.85
N LEU A 217 -16.47 2.70 -7.05
CA LEU A 217 -17.09 4.01 -7.21
C LEU A 217 -17.95 4.11 -8.47
N GLU A 218 -17.51 3.54 -9.59
CA GLU A 218 -18.27 3.47 -10.85
C GLU A 218 -19.55 2.66 -10.68
N LEU A 219 -19.46 1.46 -10.08
CA LEU A 219 -20.61 0.61 -9.81
C LEU A 219 -21.67 1.33 -8.94
N LEU A 220 -21.23 2.00 -7.86
CA LEU A 220 -22.14 2.68 -6.92
C LEU A 220 -22.59 4.08 -7.38
N SER A 221 -22.00 4.64 -8.44
CA SER A 221 -22.45 5.90 -9.04
C SER A 221 -23.47 5.73 -10.17
N GLY A 222 -23.77 4.52 -10.56
CA GLY A 222 -24.69 4.22 -11.67
C GLY A 222 -24.16 4.60 -13.06
N ARG A 223 -22.87 4.93 -13.20
CA ARG A 223 -22.22 5.28 -14.47
C ARG A 223 -21.55 4.07 -15.15
N GLY A 224 -22.11 2.88 -15.03
CA GLY A 224 -21.69 1.74 -15.82
C GLY A 224 -22.02 1.98 -17.28
N LYS A 225 -21.08 2.46 -18.09
CA LYS A 225 -21.21 2.47 -19.56
C LYS A 225 -21.34 1.04 -20.04
N SER A 226 -22.44 0.77 -20.74
CA SER A 226 -22.56 -0.37 -21.64
C SER A 226 -21.48 -0.26 -22.73
N GLY A 227 -20.59 -1.24 -22.81
CA GLY A 227 -19.75 -1.50 -23.97
C GLY A 227 -18.39 -0.84 -23.96
N GLU A 228 -17.43 -1.52 -23.34
CA GLU A 228 -16.06 -1.62 -23.83
C GLU A 228 -15.37 -2.75 -23.03
N ASN A 229 -14.89 -3.77 -23.74
CA ASN A 229 -14.14 -4.88 -23.18
C ASN A 229 -12.80 -4.38 -22.63
N PRO A 230 -12.45 -4.65 -21.37
CA PRO A 230 -11.06 -4.49 -20.92
C PRO A 230 -10.28 -5.75 -21.33
N SER A 231 -9.40 -5.59 -22.29
CA SER A 231 -8.36 -6.57 -22.61
C SER A 231 -7.24 -6.47 -21.58
N ALA A 232 -6.83 -7.61 -21.12
CA ALA A 232 -5.55 -8.02 -20.58
C ALA A 232 -5.20 -7.72 -19.11
N ALA A 233 -4.95 -8.81 -18.45
CA ALA A 233 -4.13 -9.11 -17.27
C ALA A 233 -4.83 -9.08 -15.91
N GLY A 234 -5.25 -10.25 -15.47
CA GLY A 234 -5.31 -10.61 -14.05
C GLY A 234 -6.69 -10.59 -13.41
N THR A 235 -7.27 -11.75 -13.32
CA THR A 235 -8.37 -12.19 -12.43
C THR A 235 -9.79 -11.77 -12.83
N VAL A 236 -10.52 -12.75 -13.24
CA VAL A 236 -11.88 -12.72 -13.79
C VAL A 236 -12.86 -12.20 -12.76
N ALA A 237 -13.48 -11.07 -13.04
CA ALA A 237 -14.75 -10.68 -12.42
C ALA A 237 -15.86 -11.58 -12.98
N GLN A 238 -16.32 -12.56 -12.21
CA GLN A 238 -17.49 -13.34 -12.57
C GLN A 238 -18.74 -12.50 -12.33
N ARG A 239 -19.33 -11.97 -13.40
CA ARG A 239 -20.71 -11.45 -13.38
C ARG A 239 -21.66 -12.60 -13.64
N ASN A 240 -22.60 -12.83 -12.75
CA ASN A 240 -23.76 -13.70 -13.02
C ASN A 240 -24.70 -12.99 -14.03
N PRO A 241 -24.96 -13.56 -15.22
CA PRO A 241 -25.69 -12.86 -16.28
C PRO A 241 -27.22 -12.84 -16.13
N ASP A 242 -27.82 -13.44 -15.11
CA ASP A 242 -29.27 -13.73 -15.09
C ASP A 242 -30.13 -12.90 -14.11
N SER A 243 -29.62 -11.81 -13.50
CA SER A 243 -30.45 -11.00 -12.58
C SER A 243 -30.87 -9.66 -13.19
N HIS A 244 -32.05 -9.63 -13.84
CA HIS A 244 -32.77 -8.40 -14.22
C HIS A 244 -33.66 -7.82 -13.11
N SER A 245 -33.41 -8.11 -11.84
CA SER A 245 -33.96 -7.40 -10.68
C SER A 245 -32.95 -6.36 -10.22
N GLN A 246 -33.39 -5.17 -9.84
CA GLN A 246 -32.55 -4.10 -9.26
C GLN A 246 -31.97 -4.55 -7.91
N GLU A 247 -31.10 -5.54 -7.93
CA GLU A 247 -30.42 -6.05 -6.75
C GLU A 247 -29.42 -5.00 -6.26
N ILE A 248 -29.35 -4.89 -4.95
CA ILE A 248 -28.46 -3.94 -4.28
C ILE A 248 -27.04 -4.46 -4.44
N PRO A 249 -26.06 -3.61 -4.82
CA PRO A 249 -24.68 -4.04 -4.93
C PRO A 249 -24.13 -4.55 -3.59
N VAL A 250 -23.75 -5.82 -3.57
CA VAL A 250 -23.00 -6.47 -2.51
C VAL A 250 -21.61 -6.79 -3.05
N ILE A 251 -20.59 -6.18 -2.49
CA ILE A 251 -19.22 -6.23 -2.98
C ILE A 251 -18.35 -6.92 -1.95
N SER A 252 -17.59 -7.93 -2.37
CA SER A 252 -16.57 -8.57 -1.55
C SER A 252 -15.19 -8.07 -1.91
N LEU A 253 -14.46 -7.62 -0.89
CA LEU A 253 -13.06 -7.23 -0.96
C LEU A 253 -12.25 -8.27 -0.18
N THR A 254 -11.68 -9.22 -0.89
CA THR A 254 -10.96 -10.35 -0.33
C THR A 254 -9.44 -10.21 -0.45
N GLY A 255 -8.70 -11.07 0.20
CA GLY A 255 -7.24 -11.14 0.15
C GLY A 255 -6.62 -11.48 1.49
N TYR A 256 -5.35 -11.87 1.49
CA TYR A 256 -4.62 -12.21 2.71
C TYR A 256 -4.50 -11.05 3.69
N ALA A 257 -4.17 -11.36 4.95
CA ALA A 257 -3.79 -10.34 5.92
C ALA A 257 -2.59 -9.52 5.38
N GLY A 258 -2.61 -8.21 5.56
CA GLY A 258 -1.53 -7.33 5.08
C GLY A 258 -1.65 -6.84 3.63
N THR A 259 -2.67 -7.25 2.86
CA THR A 259 -2.90 -6.76 1.48
C THR A 259 -3.52 -5.35 1.41
N GLY A 260 -3.90 -4.79 2.57
CA GLY A 260 -4.43 -3.42 2.67
C GLY A 260 -5.93 -3.29 2.46
N LYS A 261 -6.73 -4.35 2.64
CA LYS A 261 -8.20 -4.33 2.62
C LYS A 261 -8.78 -3.21 3.49
N THR A 262 -8.38 -3.17 4.76
CA THR A 262 -8.81 -2.15 5.72
C THR A 262 -8.49 -0.72 5.25
N LEU A 263 -7.30 -0.50 4.66
CA LEU A 263 -6.93 0.82 4.13
C LEU A 263 -7.86 1.24 2.98
N LEU A 264 -8.12 0.33 2.04
CA LEU A 264 -9.04 0.60 0.92
C LEU A 264 -10.46 0.87 1.43
N LEU A 265 -10.92 0.11 2.44
CA LEU A 265 -12.24 0.29 3.02
C LEU A 265 -12.38 1.67 3.71
N PHE A 266 -11.36 2.09 4.45
CA PHE A 266 -11.32 3.42 5.05
C PHE A 266 -11.21 4.54 4.00
N ASP A 267 -10.46 4.34 2.91
CA ASP A 267 -10.41 5.30 1.80
C ASP A 267 -11.80 5.49 1.16
N LEU A 268 -12.51 4.39 0.92
CA LEU A 268 -13.90 4.42 0.45
C LEU A 268 -14.83 5.11 1.44
N ALA A 269 -14.68 4.85 2.76
CA ALA A 269 -15.45 5.54 3.80
C ALA A 269 -15.27 7.06 3.71
N ARG A 270 -14.02 7.52 3.56
CA ARG A 270 -13.69 8.94 3.40
C ARG A 270 -14.28 9.52 2.12
N GLU A 271 -14.19 8.82 1.00
CA GLU A 271 -14.75 9.29 -0.27
C GLU A 271 -16.28 9.40 -0.21
N PHE A 272 -16.96 8.34 0.26
CA PHE A 272 -18.42 8.36 0.39
C PHE A 272 -18.91 9.40 1.39
N SER A 273 -18.19 9.62 2.48
CA SER A 273 -18.56 10.57 3.53
C SER A 273 -18.65 12.02 3.05
N ARG A 274 -18.04 12.37 1.92
CA ARG A 274 -18.17 13.71 1.32
C ARG A 274 -19.63 14.05 0.99
N ARG A 275 -20.41 13.05 0.56
CA ARG A 275 -21.78 13.23 0.06
C ARG A 275 -22.83 12.41 0.80
N ARG A 276 -22.46 11.28 1.43
CA ARG A 276 -23.37 10.24 1.94
C ARG A 276 -23.03 9.91 3.39
N LYS A 277 -24.04 9.50 4.18
CA LYS A 277 -23.79 8.89 5.50
C LYS A 277 -23.33 7.44 5.31
N VAL A 278 -22.28 7.07 5.97
CA VAL A 278 -21.62 5.76 5.90
C VAL A 278 -21.71 5.08 7.24
N LEU A 279 -22.16 3.83 7.26
CA LEU A 279 -21.99 2.93 8.39
C LEU A 279 -20.76 2.09 8.18
N PHE A 280 -19.83 2.10 9.13
CA PHE A 280 -18.62 1.29 9.13
C PHE A 280 -18.69 0.30 10.31
N LEU A 281 -18.75 -0.98 10.01
CA LEU A 281 -18.76 -2.06 11.00
C LEU A 281 -17.38 -2.70 11.03
N HIS A 282 -16.75 -2.75 12.21
CA HIS A 282 -15.47 -3.44 12.41
C HIS A 282 -15.67 -4.71 13.20
N GLY A 283 -15.20 -5.85 12.71
CA GLY A 283 -15.37 -7.18 13.32
C GLY A 283 -14.63 -7.41 14.65
N GLY A 284 -14.04 -6.37 15.23
CA GLY A 284 -13.33 -6.42 16.50
C GLY A 284 -13.64 -5.24 17.40
N GLU A 285 -12.90 -5.12 18.50
CA GLU A 285 -12.99 -3.98 19.41
C GLU A 285 -12.50 -2.68 18.76
N LEU A 286 -13.18 -1.57 19.06
CA LEU A 286 -12.76 -0.25 18.57
C LEU A 286 -11.58 0.28 19.38
N LYS A 287 -10.49 0.53 18.66
CA LYS A 287 -9.30 1.21 19.18
C LYS A 287 -9.46 2.74 19.15
N GLU A 288 -8.54 3.46 19.80
CA GLU A 288 -8.56 4.92 19.84
C GLU A 288 -8.53 5.54 18.43
N GLY A 289 -7.79 4.94 17.49
CA GLY A 289 -7.79 5.38 16.09
C GLY A 289 -9.17 5.33 15.43
N HIS A 290 -9.95 4.27 15.67
CA HIS A 290 -11.33 4.18 15.19
C HIS A 290 -12.20 5.30 15.77
N ARG A 291 -12.10 5.54 17.10
CA ARG A 291 -12.87 6.59 17.78
C ARG A 291 -12.48 7.99 17.30
N LEU A 292 -11.21 8.21 17.01
CA LEU A 292 -10.74 9.50 16.46
C LEU A 292 -11.30 9.72 15.05
N ILE A 293 -11.29 8.71 14.19
CA ILE A 293 -11.85 8.76 12.84
C ILE A 293 -13.36 8.99 12.90
N ASP A 294 -14.09 8.27 13.74
CA ASP A 294 -15.54 8.43 13.96
C ASP A 294 -15.90 9.86 14.38
N ARG A 295 -15.11 10.46 15.28
CA ARG A 295 -15.31 11.85 15.73
C ARG A 295 -15.01 12.90 14.66
N ARG A 296 -14.02 12.67 13.80
CA ARG A 296 -13.54 13.65 12.80
C ARG A 296 -14.27 13.57 11.46
N LEU A 297 -14.76 12.41 11.07
CA LEU A 297 -15.55 12.22 9.86
C LEU A 297 -17.04 12.20 10.17
N HIS A 298 -17.65 13.38 10.26
CA HIS A 298 -19.06 13.57 10.71
C HIS A 298 -20.12 12.73 9.99
N LYS A 299 -19.85 12.22 8.79
CA LYS A 299 -20.77 11.36 8.04
C LYS A 299 -20.41 9.89 8.07
N VAL A 300 -19.38 9.50 8.81
CA VAL A 300 -19.02 8.11 9.07
C VAL A 300 -19.37 7.75 10.49
N ARG A 301 -20.09 6.65 10.68
CA ARG A 301 -20.34 6.06 11.99
C ARG A 301 -19.62 4.73 12.09
N ILE A 302 -18.70 4.58 13.02
CA ILE A 302 -17.93 3.35 13.23
C ILE A 302 -18.52 2.60 14.44
N LEU A 303 -18.90 1.34 14.24
CA LEU A 303 -19.46 0.48 15.28
C LEU A 303 -18.65 -0.81 15.39
N SER A 304 -18.58 -1.35 16.62
CA SER A 304 -17.90 -2.59 16.92
C SER A 304 -18.80 -3.80 16.70
N GLY A 305 -18.27 -4.82 16.03
CA GLY A 305 -18.90 -6.13 15.94
C GLY A 305 -18.82 -6.96 17.22
N THR A 306 -18.11 -6.46 18.24
CA THR A 306 -18.08 -7.11 19.57
C THR A 306 -19.06 -6.48 20.57
N ASP A 307 -19.73 -5.36 20.20
CA ASP A 307 -20.74 -4.74 21.04
C ASP A 307 -22.06 -5.55 20.97
N PRO A 308 -22.54 -6.15 22.09
CA PRO A 308 -23.76 -6.96 22.08
C PRO A 308 -25.00 -6.20 21.62
N ARG A 309 -25.05 -4.89 21.85
CA ARG A 309 -26.18 -4.04 21.42
C ARG A 309 -26.20 -3.87 19.90
N VAL A 310 -25.03 -3.68 19.31
CA VAL A 310 -24.87 -3.58 17.84
C VAL A 310 -25.24 -4.93 17.21
N MET A 311 -24.74 -6.04 17.77
CA MET A 311 -25.01 -7.39 17.28
C MET A 311 -26.50 -7.75 17.36
N ALA A 312 -27.13 -7.54 18.51
CA ALA A 312 -28.56 -7.76 18.69
C ALA A 312 -29.42 -6.82 17.81
N GLY A 313 -28.96 -5.59 17.59
CA GLY A 313 -29.62 -4.64 16.71
C GLY A 313 -29.53 -5.02 15.24
N LEU A 314 -28.42 -5.62 14.80
CA LEU A 314 -28.22 -6.08 13.42
C LEU A 314 -28.96 -7.40 13.14
N SER A 315 -28.89 -8.39 14.03
CA SER A 315 -29.62 -9.66 13.87
C SER A 315 -31.14 -9.52 14.12
N GLY A 316 -31.56 -8.61 14.99
CA GLY A 316 -32.96 -8.28 15.26
C GLY A 316 -33.48 -7.10 14.42
N ARG A 317 -34.73 -6.66 14.67
CA ARG A 317 -35.37 -5.53 13.94
C ARG A 317 -35.15 -4.15 14.57
N THR A 318 -34.29 -4.04 15.59
CA THR A 318 -34.22 -2.84 16.44
C THR A 318 -33.29 -1.75 15.90
N MET A 319 -32.33 -2.07 15.04
CA MET A 319 -31.41 -1.09 14.47
C MET A 319 -31.96 -0.50 13.17
N ASP A 320 -32.20 0.80 13.17
CA ASP A 320 -32.61 1.54 11.97
C ASP A 320 -31.39 1.92 11.11
N LEU A 321 -31.39 1.47 9.86
CA LEU A 321 -30.35 1.78 8.87
C LEU A 321 -30.79 2.81 7.82
N SER A 322 -32.03 3.33 7.89
CA SER A 322 -32.61 4.23 6.88
C SER A 322 -31.79 5.50 6.61
N GLY A 323 -31.03 5.94 7.63
CA GLY A 323 -30.17 7.13 7.53
C GLY A 323 -28.89 6.93 6.73
N TYR A 324 -28.46 5.69 6.48
CA TYR A 324 -27.21 5.37 5.79
C TYR A 324 -27.42 5.17 4.29
N ARG A 325 -26.35 5.33 3.52
CA ARG A 325 -26.35 5.16 2.07
C ARG A 325 -25.31 4.19 1.56
N VAL A 326 -24.39 3.76 2.42
CA VAL A 326 -23.38 2.73 2.18
C VAL A 326 -23.04 2.06 3.51
N ILE A 327 -22.90 0.76 3.51
CA ILE A 327 -22.41 -0.04 4.64
C ILE A 327 -21.07 -0.65 4.26
N LEU A 328 -20.09 -0.45 5.11
CA LEU A 328 -18.74 -1.02 4.99
C LEU A 328 -18.50 -1.95 6.16
N VAL A 329 -18.10 -3.18 5.90
CA VAL A 329 -17.87 -4.20 6.93
C VAL A 329 -16.42 -4.67 6.85
N ASP A 330 -15.62 -4.34 7.85
CA ASP A 330 -14.23 -4.79 7.95
C ASP A 330 -14.11 -6.04 8.82
N GLU A 331 -13.29 -6.98 8.41
CA GLU A 331 -13.15 -8.29 9.03
C GLU A 331 -14.49 -9.04 9.18
N ALA A 332 -15.24 -9.12 8.07
CA ALA A 332 -16.59 -9.69 8.03
C ALA A 332 -16.65 -11.16 8.52
N ASN A 333 -15.56 -11.89 8.41
CA ASN A 333 -15.41 -13.26 8.92
C ASN A 333 -15.50 -13.37 10.45
N ARG A 334 -15.48 -12.27 11.19
CA ARG A 334 -15.64 -12.25 12.67
C ARG A 334 -17.09 -12.05 13.10
N PHE A 335 -18.00 -11.79 12.18
CA PHE A 335 -19.43 -11.68 12.49
C PHE A 335 -20.11 -13.06 12.43
N SER A 336 -21.08 -13.30 13.30
CA SER A 336 -21.87 -14.51 13.24
C SER A 336 -22.80 -14.52 12.02
N ALA A 337 -23.18 -15.72 11.57
CA ALA A 337 -24.09 -15.92 10.45
C ALA A 337 -25.41 -15.13 10.58
N ASP A 338 -26.02 -15.15 11.77
CA ASP A 338 -27.28 -14.45 12.04
C ASP A 338 -27.16 -12.92 11.87
N VAL A 339 -26.01 -12.37 12.29
CA VAL A 339 -25.75 -10.92 12.14
C VAL A 339 -25.54 -10.56 10.69
N LEU A 340 -24.81 -11.36 9.92
CA LEU A 340 -24.59 -11.12 8.50
C LEU A 340 -25.89 -11.23 7.70
N ARG A 341 -26.71 -12.26 7.94
CA ARG A 341 -28.03 -12.40 7.31
C ARG A 341 -28.94 -11.22 7.65
N GLY A 342 -29.07 -10.87 8.94
CA GLY A 342 -29.88 -9.75 9.38
C GLY A 342 -29.39 -8.41 8.81
N LEU A 343 -28.09 -8.21 8.66
CA LEU A 343 -27.50 -7.04 8.01
C LEU A 343 -27.87 -6.97 6.52
N LEU A 344 -27.70 -8.07 5.78
CA LEU A 344 -28.03 -8.15 4.35
C LEU A 344 -29.53 -7.96 4.10
N GLU A 345 -30.41 -8.57 4.91
CA GLU A 345 -31.86 -8.36 4.82
C GLU A 345 -32.25 -6.90 5.02
N LYS A 346 -31.67 -6.22 6.02
CA LYS A 346 -31.89 -4.78 6.25
C LYS A 346 -31.32 -3.92 5.14
N ALA A 347 -30.13 -4.24 4.69
CA ALA A 347 -29.52 -3.53 3.57
C ALA A 347 -30.39 -3.65 2.31
N ALA A 348 -30.95 -4.84 2.06
CA ALA A 348 -31.91 -5.08 1.00
C ALA A 348 -33.19 -4.25 1.18
N PHE A 349 -33.77 -4.26 2.36
CA PHE A 349 -34.99 -3.50 2.67
C PHE A 349 -34.81 -1.99 2.45
N PHE A 350 -33.70 -1.41 2.93
CA PHE A 350 -33.42 0.02 2.79
C PHE A 350 -32.68 0.39 1.50
N ARG A 351 -32.40 -0.58 0.62
CA ARG A 351 -31.65 -0.42 -0.63
C ARG A 351 -30.27 0.23 -0.43
N ILE A 352 -29.50 -0.28 0.54
CA ILE A 352 -28.18 0.23 0.89
C ILE A 352 -27.10 -0.73 0.38
N PRO A 353 -26.20 -0.32 -0.51
CA PRO A 353 -25.09 -1.15 -0.96
C PRO A 353 -24.14 -1.50 0.18
N CYS A 354 -23.60 -2.73 0.15
CA CYS A 354 -22.71 -3.25 1.16
C CYS A 354 -21.33 -3.61 0.55
N ILE A 355 -20.27 -3.31 1.26
CA ILE A 355 -18.91 -3.73 0.91
C ILE A 355 -18.34 -4.49 2.11
N PHE A 356 -18.04 -5.77 1.90
CA PHE A 356 -17.48 -6.67 2.91
C PHE A 356 -16.00 -6.89 2.66
N SER A 357 -15.18 -6.73 3.68
CA SER A 357 -13.76 -7.05 3.66
C SER A 357 -13.48 -8.25 4.55
N TYR A 358 -12.84 -9.28 4.01
CA TYR A 358 -12.45 -10.49 4.75
C TYR A 358 -11.28 -11.23 4.07
N ASP A 359 -10.67 -12.15 4.82
CA ASP A 359 -9.61 -13.03 4.35
C ASP A 359 -10.17 -14.46 4.18
N PRO A 360 -10.47 -14.92 2.96
CA PRO A 360 -11.02 -16.26 2.72
C PRO A 360 -9.97 -17.36 2.95
N HIS A 361 -8.70 -16.98 2.97
CA HIS A 361 -7.56 -17.89 3.09
C HIS A 361 -6.86 -17.76 4.44
N SER A 362 -7.61 -17.45 5.50
CA SER A 362 -7.00 -17.31 6.84
C SER A 362 -5.97 -18.40 7.07
N LEU A 363 -4.71 -18.01 7.27
CA LEU A 363 -3.62 -18.95 7.58
C LEU A 363 -3.87 -19.74 8.86
N LEU A 364 -4.89 -19.36 9.63
CA LEU A 364 -5.31 -20.04 10.86
C LEU A 364 -6.27 -21.22 10.60
N GLY A 365 -6.57 -21.50 9.33
CA GLY A 365 -7.53 -22.51 8.91
C GLY A 365 -8.99 -22.01 8.91
N PRO A 366 -9.91 -22.77 8.31
CA PRO A 366 -11.31 -22.41 8.33
C PRO A 366 -11.85 -22.58 9.75
N ILE A 367 -12.00 -21.48 10.46
CA ILE A 367 -12.82 -21.43 11.68
C ILE A 367 -14.28 -21.53 11.19
N PRO A 368 -15.14 -22.39 11.78
CA PRO A 368 -16.50 -22.57 11.32
C PRO A 368 -17.28 -21.28 10.98
N PRO A 369 -17.18 -20.18 11.74
CA PRO A 369 -17.86 -18.92 11.39
C PRO A 369 -17.43 -18.33 10.05
N MET A 370 -16.22 -18.62 9.58
CA MET A 370 -15.63 -18.03 8.40
C MET A 370 -16.17 -18.61 7.10
N GLN A 371 -16.34 -19.95 7.03
CA GLN A 371 -16.97 -20.61 5.87
C GLN A 371 -18.43 -20.19 5.73
N GLU A 372 -19.13 -20.03 6.86
CA GLU A 372 -20.50 -19.53 6.87
C GLU A 372 -20.57 -18.08 6.37
N ALA A 373 -19.66 -17.20 6.81
CA ALA A 373 -19.64 -15.83 6.38
C ALA A 373 -19.38 -15.69 4.86
N GLU A 374 -18.43 -16.46 4.31
CA GLU A 374 -18.14 -16.46 2.88
C GLU A 374 -19.33 -16.96 2.06
N THR A 375 -20.00 -18.02 2.51
CA THR A 375 -21.19 -18.56 1.87
C THR A 375 -22.34 -17.53 1.87
N ILE A 376 -22.65 -16.93 3.04
CA ILE A 376 -23.73 -15.96 3.19
C ILE A 376 -23.49 -14.72 2.33
N ILE A 377 -22.27 -14.19 2.32
CA ILE A 377 -21.93 -13.03 1.50
C ILE A 377 -21.98 -13.40 0.02
N GLY A 378 -21.44 -14.58 -0.34
CA GLY A 378 -21.37 -15.08 -1.71
C GLY A 378 -22.73 -15.30 -2.37
N GLU A 379 -23.78 -15.67 -1.59
CA GLU A 379 -25.15 -15.83 -2.09
C GLU A 379 -25.76 -14.51 -2.63
N SER A 380 -25.32 -13.37 -2.12
CA SER A 380 -25.80 -12.04 -2.52
C SER A 380 -24.75 -11.23 -3.29
N GLU A 381 -23.58 -11.78 -3.57
CA GLU A 381 -22.42 -11.09 -4.12
C GLU A 381 -22.62 -10.64 -5.58
N THR A 382 -22.48 -9.34 -5.83
CA THR A 382 -22.53 -8.77 -7.20
C THR A 382 -21.15 -8.55 -7.80
N LEU A 383 -20.13 -8.36 -6.96
CA LEU A 383 -18.75 -8.13 -7.39
C LEU A 383 -17.77 -8.64 -6.35
N ARG A 384 -16.82 -9.49 -6.78
CA ARG A 384 -15.70 -9.96 -5.95
C ARG A 384 -14.40 -9.37 -6.45
N LEU A 385 -13.65 -8.76 -5.54
CA LEU A 385 -12.36 -8.14 -5.79
C LEU A 385 -11.33 -8.74 -4.83
N GLU A 386 -10.28 -9.36 -5.38
CA GLU A 386 -9.25 -10.02 -4.58
C GLU A 386 -7.93 -9.26 -4.65
N LEU A 387 -7.46 -8.78 -3.50
CA LEU A 387 -6.15 -8.16 -3.34
C LEU A 387 -5.07 -9.24 -3.25
N SER A 388 -4.23 -9.33 -4.26
CA SER A 388 -3.24 -10.40 -4.43
C SER A 388 -1.85 -10.08 -3.88
N GLY A 389 -1.51 -8.80 -3.67
CA GLY A 389 -0.19 -8.36 -3.21
C GLY A 389 -0.10 -8.21 -1.70
N ASN A 390 0.79 -8.93 -1.03
CA ASN A 390 1.14 -8.57 0.36
C ASN A 390 2.17 -7.45 0.32
N ILE A 391 1.79 -6.27 0.82
CA ILE A 391 2.58 -5.05 0.73
C ILE A 391 3.31 -4.76 2.05
N ARG A 392 2.84 -5.36 3.16
CA ARG A 392 3.37 -5.13 4.50
C ARG A 392 4.58 -5.99 4.82
N ILE A 393 4.58 -7.21 4.33
CA ILE A 393 5.58 -8.22 4.66
C ILE A 393 6.36 -8.53 3.39
N ASN A 394 7.68 -8.62 3.45
CA ASN A 394 8.44 -9.02 2.27
C ASN A 394 8.05 -10.44 1.80
N ARG A 395 8.24 -10.72 0.53
CA ARG A 395 7.84 -11.99 -0.09
C ARG A 395 8.41 -13.23 0.62
N PRO A 396 9.69 -13.28 1.04
CA PRO A 396 10.23 -14.39 1.81
C PRO A 396 9.51 -14.63 3.14
N VAL A 397 9.32 -13.60 3.98
CA VAL A 397 8.62 -13.74 5.25
C VAL A 397 7.18 -14.21 5.06
N PHE A 398 6.45 -13.64 4.10
CA PHE A 398 5.09 -14.06 3.79
C PHE A 398 5.01 -15.52 3.36
N SER A 399 5.90 -15.93 2.44
CA SER A 399 5.98 -17.31 1.96
C SER A 399 6.30 -18.29 3.09
N PHE A 400 7.24 -17.92 3.97
CA PHE A 400 7.60 -18.70 5.13
C PHE A 400 6.42 -18.85 6.11
N LEU A 401 5.72 -17.76 6.43
CA LEU A 401 4.55 -17.82 7.31
C LEU A 401 3.46 -18.72 6.75
N ARG A 402 3.20 -18.65 5.47
CA ARG A 402 2.23 -19.51 4.80
C ARG A 402 2.59 -20.98 4.99
N THR A 403 3.84 -21.36 4.74
CA THR A 403 4.31 -22.74 4.95
C THR A 403 4.42 -23.12 6.43
N LEU A 404 4.74 -22.17 7.31
CA LEU A 404 4.79 -22.38 8.76
C LEU A 404 3.41 -22.80 9.32
N PHE A 405 2.34 -22.14 8.89
CA PHE A 405 0.99 -22.46 9.38
C PHE A 405 0.36 -23.65 8.65
N HIS A 406 0.71 -23.87 7.38
CA HIS A 406 0.22 -24.95 6.54
C HIS A 406 1.35 -25.58 5.74
N ARG A 407 1.95 -26.64 6.26
CA ARG A 407 3.09 -27.31 5.60
C ARG A 407 2.75 -28.01 4.28
N LYS A 408 1.46 -28.22 3.99
CA LYS A 408 1.01 -28.73 2.67
C LYS A 408 1.24 -27.70 1.55
N ASP A 409 1.26 -26.42 1.91
CA ASP A 409 1.52 -25.32 0.97
C ASP A 409 3.02 -25.19 0.70
N ARG A 410 3.50 -25.76 -0.40
CA ARG A 410 4.90 -25.67 -0.80
C ARG A 410 5.01 -24.62 -1.90
N PRO A 411 5.52 -23.40 -1.61
CA PRO A 411 5.87 -22.44 -2.65
C PRO A 411 7.07 -22.99 -3.44
N GLY A 412 7.26 -22.51 -4.68
CA GLY A 412 8.52 -22.72 -5.39
C GLY A 412 9.71 -22.11 -4.62
N TYR A 413 10.92 -22.26 -5.15
CA TYR A 413 12.13 -21.75 -4.50
C TYR A 413 12.00 -20.30 -4.03
N VAL A 414 12.25 -20.08 -2.75
CA VAL A 414 12.27 -18.76 -2.10
C VAL A 414 13.50 -18.69 -1.21
N ASP A 415 14.28 -17.63 -1.35
CA ASP A 415 15.41 -17.37 -0.45
C ASP A 415 14.93 -16.89 0.91
N TYR A 416 15.11 -17.69 1.93
CA TYR A 416 14.75 -17.40 3.33
C TYR A 416 15.93 -16.86 4.16
N SER A 417 16.91 -16.20 3.56
CA SER A 417 18.09 -15.65 4.26
C SER A 417 17.72 -14.62 5.35
N CYS A 418 16.56 -13.97 5.23
CA CYS A 418 16.03 -13.05 6.23
C CYS A 418 15.33 -13.71 7.43
N ILE A 419 15.31 -15.06 7.50
CA ILE A 419 14.59 -15.80 8.54
C ILE A 419 15.56 -16.68 9.32
N ASP A 420 15.60 -16.47 10.63
CA ASP A 420 16.37 -17.26 11.56
C ASP A 420 15.46 -18.20 12.36
N VAL A 421 15.85 -19.48 12.44
CA VAL A 421 15.14 -20.48 13.24
C VAL A 421 16.16 -21.08 14.22
N LEU A 422 15.93 -20.89 15.52
CA LEU A 422 16.86 -21.25 16.58
C LEU A 422 16.22 -22.22 17.57
N TYR A 423 17.05 -23.07 18.15
CA TYR A 423 16.65 -23.97 19.23
C TYR A 423 17.25 -23.51 20.56
N ALA A 424 16.44 -23.51 21.61
CA ALA A 424 16.85 -23.37 23.00
C ALA A 424 16.40 -24.61 23.78
N ALA A 425 17.31 -25.26 24.51
CA ALA A 425 16.95 -26.43 25.29
C ALA A 425 16.06 -26.07 26.48
N ASP A 426 16.27 -24.90 27.05
CA ASP A 426 15.56 -24.41 28.22
C ASP A 426 15.38 -22.88 28.22
N ARG A 427 14.75 -22.35 29.27
CA ARG A 427 14.52 -20.91 29.44
C ARG A 427 15.80 -20.09 29.66
N ARG A 428 16.92 -20.71 30.09
CA ARG A 428 18.17 -20.01 30.29
C ARG A 428 18.81 -19.70 28.92
N GLU A 429 18.85 -20.70 28.04
CA GLU A 429 19.31 -20.51 26.66
C GLU A 429 18.39 -19.55 25.88
N GLU A 430 17.06 -19.67 26.05
CA GLU A 430 16.08 -18.73 25.47
C GLU A 430 16.45 -17.28 25.81
N LYS A 431 16.73 -16.97 27.10
CA LYS A 431 17.09 -15.62 27.52
C LYS A 431 18.37 -15.12 26.86
N VAL A 432 19.36 -15.98 26.68
CA VAL A 432 20.63 -15.61 26.03
C VAL A 432 20.38 -15.28 24.55
N LEU A 433 19.67 -16.15 23.82
CA LEU A 433 19.34 -15.93 22.42
C LEU A 433 18.48 -14.69 22.23
N THR A 434 17.47 -14.52 23.08
CA THR A 434 16.60 -13.34 23.04
C THR A 434 17.39 -12.05 23.26
N ALA A 435 18.25 -11.99 24.28
CA ALA A 435 19.09 -10.83 24.54
C ALA A 435 20.02 -10.49 23.36
N TYR A 436 20.58 -11.52 22.72
CA TYR A 436 21.43 -11.36 21.53
C TYR A 436 20.66 -10.71 20.36
N TYR A 437 19.45 -11.18 20.06
CA TYR A 437 18.67 -10.61 18.97
C TYR A 437 18.09 -9.22 19.29
N LEU A 438 17.70 -8.98 20.55
CA LEU A 438 17.31 -7.64 21.01
C LEU A 438 18.44 -6.62 20.80
N SER A 439 19.71 -6.98 21.10
CA SER A 439 20.86 -6.11 20.85
C SER A 439 21.11 -5.81 19.36
N ARG A 440 20.52 -6.58 18.46
CA ARG A 440 20.56 -6.39 17.00
C ARG A 440 19.34 -5.65 16.43
N GLY A 441 18.51 -5.09 17.31
CA GLY A 441 17.35 -4.29 16.93
C GLY A 441 16.11 -5.12 16.56
N TYR A 442 16.03 -6.39 17.00
CA TYR A 442 14.79 -7.15 16.89
C TYR A 442 13.83 -6.77 18.02
N GLU A 443 12.56 -6.71 17.70
CA GLU A 443 11.49 -6.51 18.67
C GLU A 443 10.92 -7.86 19.12
N LEU A 444 10.93 -8.10 20.44
CA LEU A 444 10.37 -9.33 21.01
C LEU A 444 8.86 -9.22 21.15
N ILE A 445 8.15 -10.05 20.40
CA ILE A 445 6.69 -10.21 20.53
C ILE A 445 6.40 -11.51 21.28
N ARG A 446 5.62 -11.42 22.37
CA ARG A 446 5.22 -12.58 23.19
C ARG A 446 3.78 -12.95 22.90
N THR A 447 3.49 -14.26 22.91
CA THR A 447 2.15 -14.83 22.69
C THR A 447 1.25 -14.81 23.94
N SER A 448 1.63 -14.08 25.01
CA SER A 448 0.80 -13.98 26.21
C SER A 448 -0.33 -12.97 26.05
N ARG A 449 -1.52 -13.27 26.61
CA ARG A 449 -2.67 -12.35 26.63
C ARG A 449 -2.33 -10.96 27.19
N GLU A 450 -1.41 -10.88 28.15
CA GLU A 450 -1.00 -9.61 28.77
C GLU A 450 -0.24 -8.69 27.81
N SER A 451 0.59 -9.26 26.92
CA SER A 451 1.30 -8.49 25.89
C SER A 451 0.39 -7.98 24.78
N PHE A 452 -0.70 -8.70 24.47
CA PHE A 452 -1.71 -8.29 23.50
C PHE A 452 -2.77 -7.35 24.10
N ALA A 453 -3.06 -7.44 25.40
CA ALA A 453 -3.99 -6.54 26.10
C ALA A 453 -3.47 -5.10 26.19
N ALA A 454 -2.17 -4.90 26.11
CA ALA A 454 -1.57 -3.56 26.14
C ALA A 454 -1.81 -2.72 24.85
N GLY A 455 -2.49 -3.24 23.83
CA GLY A 455 -2.94 -2.46 22.65
C GLY A 455 -1.82 -1.86 21.78
N GLU A 456 -0.59 -1.81 22.27
CA GLU A 456 0.52 -1.13 21.63
C GLU A 456 1.13 -1.92 20.46
N ILE A 457 1.14 -3.26 20.53
CA ILE A 457 1.79 -4.12 19.52
C ILE A 457 0.89 -4.33 18.30
N ILE A 458 -0.43 -4.36 18.48
CA ILE A 458 -1.38 -4.76 17.43
C ILE A 458 -1.46 -3.76 16.26
N SER A 459 -1.04 -2.51 16.46
CA SER A 459 -1.07 -1.46 15.42
C SER A 459 0.32 -1.04 14.93
N ARG A 460 1.41 -1.61 15.47
CA ARG A 460 2.78 -1.32 15.03
C ARG A 460 3.30 -2.44 14.13
N GLU A 461 4.20 -2.09 13.26
CA GLU A 461 4.97 -2.98 12.40
C GLU A 461 6.44 -2.75 12.72
N PHE A 462 7.25 -3.81 12.62
CA PHE A 462 8.65 -3.77 12.97
C PHE A 462 9.49 -4.34 11.83
N ASP A 463 10.63 -3.74 11.55
CA ASP A 463 11.51 -4.25 10.51
C ASP A 463 12.03 -5.64 10.87
N LYS A 464 12.28 -5.88 12.16
CA LYS A 464 12.82 -7.14 12.67
C LYS A 464 12.00 -7.64 13.86
N VAL A 465 11.42 -8.83 13.73
CA VAL A 465 10.61 -9.45 14.77
C VAL A 465 11.28 -10.71 15.33
N LEU A 466 11.27 -10.84 16.64
CA LEU A 466 11.67 -12.02 17.38
C LEU A 466 10.46 -12.61 18.09
N MET A 467 10.19 -13.90 17.89
CA MET A 467 9.14 -14.63 18.61
C MET A 467 9.66 -15.91 19.24
N VAL A 468 9.05 -16.27 20.37
CA VAL A 468 9.39 -17.48 21.11
C VAL A 468 8.22 -18.45 21.05
N MET A 469 8.50 -19.68 20.62
CA MET A 469 7.55 -20.80 20.59
C MET A 469 8.00 -21.87 21.59
N ASP A 470 7.09 -22.33 22.42
CA ASP A 470 7.37 -23.34 23.44
C ASP A 470 6.80 -24.73 23.07
N ARG A 471 6.81 -25.65 24.04
CA ARG A 471 6.34 -27.04 23.88
C ARG A 471 4.85 -27.18 23.60
N ARG A 472 4.06 -26.10 23.67
CA ARG A 472 2.62 -26.15 23.38
C ARG A 472 2.35 -26.27 21.89
N PHE A 473 3.25 -25.80 21.04
CA PHE A 473 3.07 -25.79 19.58
C PHE A 473 3.49 -27.14 18.97
N TYR A 474 2.71 -27.61 18.01
CA TYR A 474 2.93 -28.86 17.27
C TYR A 474 2.19 -28.83 15.92
N TYR A 475 2.54 -29.73 15.01
CA TYR A 475 1.77 -29.94 13.78
C TYR A 475 0.79 -31.12 13.98
N ASP A 476 -0.46 -30.93 13.53
CA ASP A 476 -1.47 -31.99 13.49
C ASP A 476 -1.27 -32.93 12.28
N ASP A 477 -2.16 -33.93 12.14
CA ASP A 477 -2.14 -34.91 11.04
C ASP A 477 -2.36 -34.26 9.66
N ASP A 478 -2.99 -33.08 9.62
CA ASP A 478 -3.19 -32.26 8.43
C ASP A 478 -2.02 -31.34 8.12
N LEU A 479 -0.92 -31.43 8.88
CA LEU A 479 0.26 -30.58 8.80
C LEU A 479 -0.05 -29.09 9.05
N ARG A 480 -1.03 -28.81 9.91
CA ARG A 480 -1.36 -27.47 10.38
C ARG A 480 -0.68 -27.20 11.70
N LEU A 481 -0.14 -25.99 11.88
CA LEU A 481 0.43 -25.59 13.16
C LEU A 481 -0.70 -25.40 14.20
N CYS A 482 -0.60 -26.14 15.29
CA CYS A 482 -1.58 -26.16 16.38
C CYS A 482 -0.90 -25.83 17.72
N ALA A 483 -1.71 -25.49 18.73
CA ALA A 483 -1.27 -25.34 20.11
C ALA A 483 -2.12 -26.17 21.05
N ARG A 484 -1.50 -26.76 22.08
CA ARG A 484 -2.21 -27.48 23.16
C ARG A 484 -2.87 -26.49 24.11
N GLY A 485 -4.08 -26.79 24.58
CA GLY A 485 -4.91 -25.94 25.44
C GLY A 485 -6.01 -25.21 24.64
N GLU A 486 -6.38 -24.01 25.03
CA GLU A 486 -7.31 -23.19 24.24
C GLU A 486 -6.64 -22.85 22.88
N LYS A 487 -6.97 -23.63 21.84
CA LYS A 487 -6.33 -23.63 20.52
C LYS A 487 -6.25 -22.22 19.92
N GLU A 488 -7.33 -21.47 19.96
CA GLU A 488 -7.41 -20.12 19.38
C GLU A 488 -6.62 -19.07 20.16
N ALA A 489 -6.49 -19.25 21.47
CA ALA A 489 -5.83 -18.28 22.34
C ALA A 489 -4.31 -18.17 22.13
N ALA A 490 -3.66 -19.16 21.47
CA ALA A 490 -2.23 -19.17 21.25
C ALA A 490 -1.83 -18.99 19.77
N ILE A 491 -2.59 -19.56 18.84
CA ILE A 491 -2.26 -19.53 17.38
C ILE A 491 -2.55 -18.16 16.79
N THR A 492 -3.69 -17.54 17.11
CA THR A 492 -4.01 -16.19 16.61
C THR A 492 -2.99 -15.15 17.02
N PRO A 493 -2.60 -15.02 18.32
CA PRO A 493 -1.52 -14.13 18.72
C PRO A 493 -0.17 -14.42 18.06
N LEU A 494 0.16 -15.71 17.86
CA LEU A 494 1.37 -16.09 17.15
C LEU A 494 1.37 -15.55 15.72
N TYR A 495 0.29 -15.78 14.98
CA TYR A 495 0.13 -15.28 13.61
C TYR A 495 0.15 -13.75 13.54
N GLU A 496 -0.61 -13.09 14.41
CA GLU A 496 -0.66 -11.64 14.48
C GLU A 496 0.72 -11.03 14.78
N GLY A 497 1.49 -11.63 15.69
CA GLY A 497 2.83 -11.21 16.01
C GLY A 497 3.83 -11.41 14.86
N LEU A 498 3.85 -12.59 14.27
CA LEU A 498 4.73 -12.92 13.15
C LEU A 498 4.44 -12.07 11.91
N SER A 499 3.17 -11.76 11.66
CA SER A 499 2.75 -10.90 10.56
C SER A 499 3.10 -9.42 10.73
N ARG A 500 3.77 -9.03 11.83
CA ARG A 500 4.32 -7.68 12.05
C ARG A 500 5.74 -7.51 11.52
N ALA A 501 6.42 -8.59 11.17
CA ALA A 501 7.75 -8.55 10.60
C ALA A 501 7.73 -8.00 9.16
N ARG A 502 8.42 -6.91 8.90
CA ARG A 502 8.55 -6.33 7.57
C ARG A 502 9.69 -6.96 6.77
N GLU A 503 10.86 -7.10 7.39
CA GLU A 503 12.09 -7.49 6.72
C GLU A 503 12.67 -8.80 7.25
N ASN A 504 12.83 -8.93 8.57
CA ASN A 504 13.51 -10.06 9.20
C ASN A 504 12.66 -10.72 10.28
N LEU A 505 12.74 -12.01 10.34
CA LEU A 505 12.04 -12.83 11.33
C LEU A 505 13.01 -13.76 12.05
N CYS A 506 12.92 -13.81 13.37
CA CYS A 506 13.62 -14.81 14.17
C CYS A 506 12.62 -15.62 15.02
N LEU A 507 12.69 -16.93 14.92
CA LEU A 507 11.92 -17.86 15.75
C LEU A 507 12.84 -18.58 16.72
N VAL A 508 12.59 -18.50 18.02
CA VAL A 508 13.28 -19.28 19.05
C VAL A 508 12.34 -20.36 19.57
N ILE A 509 12.68 -21.62 19.35
CA ILE A 509 11.87 -22.78 19.74
C ILE A 509 12.45 -23.39 21.00
N VAL A 510 11.67 -23.39 22.09
CA VAL A 510 12.15 -23.77 23.43
C VAL A 510 11.71 -25.18 23.78
N GLY A 511 12.69 -26.07 23.98
CA GLY A 511 12.47 -27.43 24.50
C GLY A 511 11.67 -28.36 23.59
N ASN A 512 11.46 -28.02 22.33
CA ASN A 512 10.70 -28.81 21.35
C ASN A 512 11.55 -29.06 20.10
N ARG A 513 12.38 -30.12 20.15
CA ARG A 513 13.28 -30.48 19.04
C ARG A 513 12.55 -30.93 17.78
N GLU A 514 11.39 -31.58 17.96
CA GLU A 514 10.61 -32.06 16.83
C GLU A 514 10.08 -30.87 16.01
N LEU A 515 9.41 -29.92 16.67
CA LEU A 515 8.92 -28.70 16.04
C LEU A 515 10.05 -27.90 15.41
N TYR A 516 11.22 -27.79 16.10
CA TYR A 516 12.39 -27.12 15.55
C TYR A 516 12.85 -27.76 14.23
N SER A 517 13.00 -29.09 14.20
CA SER A 517 13.42 -29.79 12.97
C SER A 517 12.40 -29.61 11.85
N GLN A 518 11.13 -29.63 12.19
CA GLN A 518 10.06 -29.43 11.24
C GLN A 518 10.05 -28.00 10.63
N ILE A 519 10.25 -26.97 11.46
CA ILE A 519 10.30 -25.57 10.98
C ILE A 519 11.63 -25.28 10.26
N LEU A 520 12.76 -25.83 10.75
CA LEU A 520 14.04 -25.69 10.07
C LEU A 520 14.00 -26.27 8.65
N SER A 521 13.28 -27.38 8.43
CA SER A 521 13.11 -27.96 7.10
C SER A 521 12.35 -27.05 6.13
N ILE A 522 11.51 -26.13 6.61
CA ILE A 522 10.86 -25.10 5.77
C ILE A 522 11.89 -24.09 5.29
N ARG A 523 12.79 -23.66 6.17
CA ARG A 523 13.85 -22.69 5.84
C ARG A 523 14.86 -23.24 4.84
N MET A 524 15.08 -24.55 4.83
CA MET A 524 16.09 -25.21 3.98
C MET A 524 15.56 -25.58 2.58
N GLN A 525 14.31 -25.37 2.30
CA GLN A 525 13.70 -25.55 0.97
C GLN A 525 13.97 -24.34 0.07
#